data_5c289ea8a5131d9e353aa93b2495c899
#
_entry.id   5c289ea8a5131d9e353aa93b2495c899
#
_cell.length_a   1.000
_cell.length_b   1.000
_cell.length_c   1.000
_cell.angle_alpha   90.00
_cell.angle_beta   90.00
_cell.angle_gamma   90.00
#
_symmetry.space_group_name_H-M   'P 1'
#
loop_
_entity.id
_entity.type
_entity.pdbx_description
1 polymer ?
#
loop_
_entity_poly.entity_id
_entity_poly.type
_entity_poly.pdbx_seq_one_letter_code
_entity_poly.pdbx_strand_id
1 'polypeptide(L)'
;MSRWRRRKDIDQPGRGNPPHNSRTMKIETIEIAGLAGALTALRLPFGKEVRSDITYYAAMNPGDADIDFNRTPDGFKVTLFNGYKPFERNRFVTGSEVYTDPRDITLMQTLVKRGDEHAKVVRGIMVWARIKAPVYFTRELETYRAGRERLSSSSTMHQECQGLSGEELQRAKAELPMGTEQDFVDVYSYQTLRRIVAQRHNHRLPEWHEFVDWVRTLPLAEELIFVGLNLEE
;
A
#
# COMPACT_ATOMS: atom_id res chain seq x y z
N MET A 1 -15.40 57.37 -12.79
CA MET A 1 -16.27 56.56 -13.68
C MET A 1 -15.45 56.01 -14.84
N SER A 2 -14.94 54.81 -14.76
CA SER A 2 -14.19 54.18 -15.84
C SER A 2 -14.89 52.86 -16.21
N ARG A 3 -15.40 52.83 -17.43
CA ARG A 3 -16.09 51.72 -18.05
C ARG A 3 -15.06 50.62 -18.41
N TRP A 4 -15.20 49.42 -17.79
CA TRP A 4 -14.55 48.22 -18.27
C TRP A 4 -15.33 47.68 -19.48
N ARG A 5 -14.66 47.62 -20.64
CA ARG A 5 -15.20 46.99 -21.86
C ARG A 5 -15.09 45.49 -21.72
N ARG A 6 -16.20 44.78 -21.91
CA ARG A 6 -16.24 43.32 -22.08
C ARG A 6 -15.44 42.94 -23.31
N ARG A 7 -14.48 42.04 -23.16
CA ARG A 7 -13.86 41.37 -24.31
C ARG A 7 -14.82 40.34 -24.86
N LYS A 8 -14.97 40.32 -26.21
CA LYS A 8 -15.75 39.38 -26.96
C LYS A 8 -15.18 37.96 -26.80
N ASP A 9 -16.09 37.00 -26.68
CA ASP A 9 -15.85 35.58 -26.76
C ASP A 9 -15.15 35.24 -28.08
N ILE A 10 -13.94 34.69 -27.99
CA ILE A 10 -13.27 34.04 -29.11
C ILE A 10 -13.67 32.57 -29.02
N ASP A 11 -14.56 32.15 -29.87
CA ASP A 11 -14.90 30.74 -30.14
C ASP A 11 -13.58 30.00 -30.45
N GLN A 12 -13.11 29.18 -29.50
CA GLN A 12 -12.08 28.22 -29.76
C GLN A 12 -12.75 26.91 -30.22
N PRO A 13 -12.35 26.37 -31.38
CA PRO A 13 -12.83 25.07 -31.81
C PRO A 13 -12.45 24.00 -30.76
N GLY A 14 -13.44 23.19 -30.37
CA GLY A 14 -13.35 22.16 -29.36
C GLY A 14 -12.11 21.28 -29.56
N ARG A 15 -11.16 21.34 -28.63
CA ARG A 15 -10.18 20.29 -28.46
C ARG A 15 -10.95 19.07 -27.96
N GLY A 16 -11.28 18.15 -28.86
CA GLY A 16 -11.71 16.82 -28.48
C GLY A 16 -10.68 16.24 -27.54
N ASN A 17 -11.07 15.98 -26.29
CA ASN A 17 -10.25 15.20 -25.39
C ASN A 17 -9.90 13.88 -26.10
N PRO A 18 -8.62 13.51 -26.19
CA PRO A 18 -8.27 12.18 -26.64
C PRO A 18 -9.00 11.16 -25.75
N PRO A 19 -9.40 10.00 -26.28
CA PRO A 19 -10.09 9.00 -25.50
C PRO A 19 -9.26 8.72 -24.26
N HIS A 20 -9.86 8.90 -23.10
CA HIS A 20 -9.29 8.57 -21.81
C HIS A 20 -9.10 7.05 -21.80
N ASN A 21 -7.96 6.61 -22.28
CA ASN A 21 -7.51 5.24 -22.06
C ASN A 21 -7.31 5.15 -20.55
N SER A 22 -8.29 4.62 -19.84
CA SER A 22 -8.23 4.43 -18.39
C SER A 22 -7.08 3.45 -18.12
N ARG A 23 -5.87 4.00 -17.99
CA ARG A 23 -4.73 3.23 -17.50
C ARG A 23 -5.01 2.96 -16.04
N THR A 24 -5.50 1.77 -15.76
CA THR A 24 -5.68 1.28 -14.40
C THR A 24 -4.31 1.16 -13.74
N MET A 25 -4.22 1.69 -12.53
CA MET A 25 -3.04 1.51 -11.69
C MET A 25 -2.84 0.00 -11.42
N LYS A 26 -1.59 -0.44 -11.36
CA LYS A 26 -1.29 -1.83 -10.99
C LYS A 26 -0.63 -1.86 -9.62
N ILE A 27 -1.19 -2.65 -8.72
CA ILE A 27 -0.62 -2.86 -7.39
C ILE A 27 -0.48 -4.36 -7.18
N GLU A 28 0.72 -4.77 -6.81
CA GLU A 28 1.08 -6.16 -6.50
C GLU A 28 1.64 -6.22 -5.09
N THR A 29 1.04 -7.04 -4.23
CA THR A 29 1.59 -7.34 -2.91
C THR A 29 2.77 -8.30 -3.08
N ILE A 30 3.97 -7.86 -2.68
CA ILE A 30 5.20 -8.66 -2.76
C ILE A 30 5.35 -9.51 -1.51
N GLU A 31 5.14 -8.89 -0.35
CA GLU A 31 5.42 -9.49 0.95
C GLU A 31 4.54 -8.87 2.02
N ILE A 32 4.16 -9.67 3.01
CA ILE A 32 3.56 -9.20 4.26
C ILE A 32 4.31 -9.84 5.42
N ALA A 33 4.72 -9.06 6.41
CA ALA A 33 5.44 -9.56 7.56
C ALA A 33 4.98 -8.90 8.87
N GLY A 34 5.37 -9.50 10.00
CA GLY A 34 5.19 -8.92 11.32
C GLY A 34 3.88 -9.27 12.04
N LEU A 35 2.93 -9.97 11.41
CA LEU A 35 1.66 -10.35 12.07
C LEU A 35 1.93 -11.21 13.31
N ALA A 36 2.79 -12.23 13.20
CA ALA A 36 3.16 -13.09 14.31
C ALA A 36 3.80 -12.30 15.47
N GLY A 37 4.73 -11.39 15.17
CA GLY A 37 5.34 -10.51 16.15
C GLY A 37 4.34 -9.55 16.82
N ALA A 38 3.42 -8.99 16.03
CA ALA A 38 2.37 -8.12 16.53
C ALA A 38 1.44 -8.86 17.51
N LEU A 39 1.03 -10.08 17.16
CA LEU A 39 0.21 -10.93 18.05
C LEU A 39 0.97 -11.31 19.31
N THR A 40 2.23 -11.74 19.19
CA THR A 40 3.08 -12.09 20.37
C THR A 40 3.17 -10.91 21.33
N ALA A 41 3.35 -9.68 20.82
CA ALA A 41 3.44 -8.47 21.63
C ALA A 41 2.11 -8.03 22.26
N LEU A 42 0.97 -8.48 21.73
CA LEU A 42 -0.35 -7.95 22.04
C LEU A 42 -0.73 -8.00 23.52
N ARG A 43 -0.38 -9.09 24.21
CA ARG A 43 -0.79 -9.33 25.62
C ARG A 43 0.31 -9.09 26.63
N LEU A 44 1.52 -8.77 26.19
CA LEU A 44 2.66 -8.50 27.08
C LEU A 44 2.36 -7.43 28.14
N PRO A 45 1.66 -6.30 27.83
CA PRO A 45 1.33 -5.30 28.83
C PRO A 45 0.45 -5.81 29.98
N PHE A 46 -0.23 -6.93 29.78
CA PHE A 46 -1.08 -7.57 30.78
C PHE A 46 -0.39 -8.75 31.49
N GLY A 47 0.89 -9.00 31.22
CA GLY A 47 1.62 -10.15 31.73
C GLY A 47 1.04 -11.49 31.26
N LYS A 48 0.44 -11.54 30.06
CA LYS A 48 -0.23 -12.71 29.50
C LYS A 48 0.35 -13.06 28.15
N GLU A 49 0.34 -14.35 27.83
CA GLU A 49 0.71 -14.83 26.50
C GLU A 49 -0.42 -14.63 25.49
N VAL A 50 -0.04 -14.59 24.21
CA VAL A 50 -0.97 -14.60 23.09
C VAL A 50 -1.75 -15.92 23.09
N ARG A 51 -2.99 -15.88 22.61
CA ARG A 51 -3.87 -17.05 22.49
C ARG A 51 -3.86 -17.66 21.11
N SER A 52 -3.42 -16.88 20.13
CA SER A 52 -3.26 -17.32 18.74
C SER A 52 -2.11 -18.30 18.60
N ASP A 53 -2.29 -19.35 17.80
CA ASP A 53 -1.22 -20.30 17.50
C ASP A 53 -0.36 -19.77 16.37
N ILE A 54 0.95 -19.74 16.60
CA ILE A 54 1.93 -19.22 15.68
C ILE A 54 2.97 -20.30 15.38
N THR A 55 3.06 -20.70 14.13
CA THR A 55 4.10 -21.62 13.65
C THR A 55 5.07 -20.86 12.73
N TYR A 56 6.35 -20.93 13.03
CA TYR A 56 7.40 -20.33 12.20
C TYR A 56 8.06 -21.40 11.34
N TYR A 57 8.25 -21.08 10.07
CA TYR A 57 8.97 -21.94 9.12
C TYR A 57 10.34 -21.36 8.83
N ALA A 58 11.39 -22.12 9.12
CA ALA A 58 12.78 -21.68 8.94
C ALA A 58 13.37 -22.01 7.57
N ALA A 59 12.81 -23.00 6.88
CA ALA A 59 13.23 -23.39 5.54
C ALA A 59 12.09 -24.12 4.83
N MET A 60 11.68 -23.64 3.67
CA MET A 60 10.66 -24.26 2.82
C MET A 60 11.17 -24.37 1.39
N ASN A 61 10.57 -25.26 0.59
CA ASN A 61 10.91 -25.39 -0.81
C ASN A 61 10.55 -24.12 -1.58
N PRO A 62 11.44 -23.64 -2.47
CA PRO A 62 11.19 -22.45 -3.26
C PRO A 62 10.18 -22.77 -4.36
N GLY A 63 9.01 -22.34 -4.21
CA GLY A 63 7.86 -22.56 -5.09
C GLY A 63 6.56 -22.43 -4.32
N ASP A 64 6.66 -22.56 -3.00
CA ASP A 64 5.49 -22.54 -2.11
C ASP A 64 5.31 -21.19 -1.42
N ALA A 65 5.88 -20.11 -2.00
CA ALA A 65 5.69 -18.77 -1.47
C ALA A 65 4.31 -18.26 -1.86
N ASP A 66 3.38 -18.34 -0.94
CA ASP A 66 2.03 -17.87 -1.14
C ASP A 66 1.54 -17.10 0.09
N ILE A 67 0.70 -16.10 -0.15
CA ILE A 67 -0.04 -15.42 0.91
C ILE A 67 -1.44 -15.99 0.87
N ASP A 68 -1.73 -16.89 1.79
CA ASP A 68 -3.05 -17.46 1.92
C ASP A 68 -3.75 -16.89 3.15
N PHE A 69 -4.97 -16.39 2.94
CA PHE A 69 -5.81 -15.86 3.99
C PHE A 69 -7.14 -16.59 3.97
N ASN A 70 -7.38 -17.40 4.99
CA ASN A 70 -8.61 -18.15 5.14
C ASN A 70 -9.35 -17.71 6.39
N ARG A 71 -10.60 -17.30 6.23
CA ARG A 71 -11.53 -17.10 7.34
C ARG A 71 -12.07 -18.47 7.78
N THR A 72 -11.89 -18.80 9.04
CA THR A 72 -12.42 -20.03 9.65
C THR A 72 -13.54 -19.70 10.63
N PRO A 73 -14.42 -20.68 10.99
CA PRO A 73 -15.47 -20.43 11.98
C PRO A 73 -14.95 -19.93 13.33
N ASP A 74 -13.73 -20.37 13.72
CA ASP A 74 -13.13 -20.07 15.01
C ASP A 74 -12.08 -18.93 14.96
N GLY A 75 -11.92 -18.25 13.82
CA GLY A 75 -10.96 -17.18 13.65
C GLY A 75 -10.45 -17.04 12.22
N PHE A 76 -9.16 -16.76 12.08
CA PHE A 76 -8.53 -16.61 10.77
C PHE A 76 -7.23 -17.41 10.71
N LYS A 77 -7.01 -18.10 9.61
CA LYS A 77 -5.71 -18.66 9.26
C LYS A 77 -5.02 -17.72 8.29
N VAL A 78 -3.86 -17.21 8.67
CA VAL A 78 -3.00 -16.40 7.80
C VAL A 78 -1.69 -17.13 7.60
N THR A 79 -1.41 -17.50 6.37
CA THR A 79 -0.14 -18.10 5.97
C THR A 79 0.65 -17.05 5.22
N LEU A 80 1.77 -16.65 5.78
CA LEU A 80 2.68 -15.68 5.18
C LEU A 80 3.96 -16.39 4.81
N PHE A 81 4.21 -16.55 3.52
CA PHE A 81 5.44 -17.09 3.00
C PHE A 81 6.21 -15.97 2.32
N ASN A 82 7.35 -15.63 2.86
CA ASN A 82 8.27 -14.73 2.24
C ASN A 82 9.17 -15.53 1.31
N GLY A 83 8.67 -15.78 0.09
CA GLY A 83 9.41 -16.51 -0.92
C GLY A 83 10.48 -15.64 -1.55
N TYR A 84 11.75 -15.96 -1.29
CA TYR A 84 12.85 -15.46 -2.08
C TYR A 84 13.14 -16.46 -3.21
N LYS A 85 13.01 -16.06 -4.49
CA LYS A 85 13.53 -16.87 -5.62
C LYS A 85 15.05 -16.82 -5.56
N PRO A 86 15.74 -17.90 -5.20
CA PRO A 86 17.18 -17.85 -5.02
C PRO A 86 17.93 -17.99 -6.32
N PHE A 87 19.08 -17.36 -6.39
CA PHE A 87 20.22 -17.92 -7.13
C PHE A 87 20.51 -19.31 -6.58
N GLU A 88 20.72 -20.27 -7.42
CA GLU A 88 20.63 -21.73 -7.27
C GLU A 88 21.33 -22.41 -6.07
N ARG A 89 21.90 -21.72 -5.08
CA ARG A 89 22.74 -22.35 -4.05
C ARG A 89 22.34 -22.16 -2.60
N ASN A 90 21.54 -21.14 -2.23
CA ASN A 90 21.09 -20.96 -0.85
C ASN A 90 19.62 -20.56 -0.83
N ARG A 91 18.77 -21.51 -0.55
CA ARG A 91 17.32 -21.36 -0.53
C ARG A 91 16.86 -21.19 0.92
N PHE A 92 16.59 -19.95 1.35
CA PHE A 92 15.88 -19.70 2.59
C PHE A 92 14.51 -19.13 2.25
N VAL A 93 13.48 -19.81 2.67
CA VAL A 93 12.13 -19.28 2.76
C VAL A 93 11.83 -19.15 4.24
N THR A 94 11.54 -17.93 4.68
CA THR A 94 11.03 -17.68 6.02
C THR A 94 9.56 -17.33 5.92
N GLY A 95 8.76 -17.91 6.79
CA GLY A 95 7.34 -17.65 6.81
C GLY A 95 6.74 -17.93 8.17
N SER A 96 5.49 -17.60 8.33
CA SER A 96 4.72 -17.96 9.51
C SER A 96 3.32 -18.38 9.11
N GLU A 97 2.80 -19.36 9.82
CA GLU A 97 1.39 -19.72 9.80
C GLU A 97 0.79 -19.29 11.12
N VAL A 98 -0.29 -18.53 11.06
CA VAL A 98 -0.94 -17.98 12.24
C VAL A 98 -2.39 -18.36 12.24
N TYR A 99 -2.82 -19.09 13.26
CA TYR A 99 -4.22 -19.31 13.60
C TYR A 99 -4.62 -18.30 14.66
N THR A 100 -5.43 -17.31 14.28
CA THR A 100 -5.79 -16.26 15.20
C THR A 100 -6.92 -16.65 16.12
N ASP A 101 -6.73 -16.48 17.43
CA ASP A 101 -7.84 -16.58 18.40
C ASP A 101 -8.74 -15.33 18.25
N PRO A 102 -10.07 -15.49 18.16
CA PRO A 102 -11.01 -14.37 18.04
C PRO A 102 -10.84 -13.31 19.14
N ARG A 103 -10.42 -13.71 20.34
CA ARG A 103 -10.19 -12.79 21.47
C ARG A 103 -8.96 -11.92 21.28
N ASP A 104 -7.95 -12.41 20.56
CA ASP A 104 -6.77 -11.60 20.19
C ASP A 104 -7.16 -10.59 19.12
N ILE A 105 -7.92 -10.98 18.11
CA ILE A 105 -8.45 -10.07 17.09
C ILE A 105 -9.34 -8.99 17.72
N THR A 106 -10.26 -9.38 18.60
CA THR A 106 -11.12 -8.41 19.32
C THR A 106 -10.30 -7.41 20.15
N LEU A 107 -9.22 -7.87 20.79
CA LEU A 107 -8.32 -6.98 21.52
C LEU A 107 -7.60 -6.02 20.58
N MET A 108 -7.05 -6.51 19.46
CA MET A 108 -6.42 -5.66 18.44
C MET A 108 -7.39 -4.60 17.90
N GLN A 109 -8.60 -4.99 17.54
CA GLN A 109 -9.66 -4.07 17.09
C GLN A 109 -9.98 -2.99 18.13
N THR A 110 -10.07 -3.40 19.39
CA THR A 110 -10.32 -2.46 20.51
C THR A 110 -9.19 -1.44 20.63
N LEU A 111 -7.94 -1.86 20.50
CA LEU A 111 -6.79 -0.98 20.56
C LEU A 111 -6.73 -0.05 19.33
N VAL A 112 -7.03 -0.57 18.14
CA VAL A 112 -7.07 0.22 16.90
C VAL A 112 -8.14 1.31 16.96
N LYS A 113 -9.33 1.00 17.49
CA LYS A 113 -10.43 1.97 17.64
C LYS A 113 -10.12 3.09 18.66
N ARG A 114 -9.22 2.83 19.61
CA ARG A 114 -8.82 3.83 20.62
C ARG A 114 -7.84 4.88 20.11
N GLY A 115 -7.32 4.71 18.91
CA GLY A 115 -6.39 5.65 18.28
C GLY A 115 -4.95 5.17 18.19
N ASP A 116 -4.14 5.97 17.54
CA ASP A 116 -2.78 5.62 17.12
C ASP A 116 -1.82 5.28 18.27
N GLU A 117 -1.99 5.91 19.44
CA GLU A 117 -1.19 5.64 20.64
C GLU A 117 -1.43 4.23 21.23
N HIS A 118 -2.63 3.68 21.01
CA HIS A 118 -3.00 2.34 21.44
C HIS A 118 -2.79 1.28 20.35
N ALA A 119 -2.85 1.68 19.09
CA ALA A 119 -2.73 0.81 17.91
C ALA A 119 -1.28 0.40 17.57
N LYS A 120 -0.38 0.35 18.56
CA LYS A 120 1.06 0.09 18.32
C LYS A 120 1.33 -1.23 17.62
N VAL A 121 0.50 -2.24 17.88
CA VAL A 121 0.65 -3.59 17.30
C VAL A 121 0.55 -3.57 15.78
N VAL A 122 -0.33 -2.74 15.20
CA VAL A 122 -0.48 -2.65 13.73
C VAL A 122 0.64 -1.86 13.05
N ARG A 123 1.53 -1.22 13.80
CA ARG A 123 2.77 -0.62 13.25
C ARG A 123 3.79 -1.68 12.85
N GLY A 124 3.76 -2.82 13.52
CA GLY A 124 4.67 -3.94 13.26
C GLY A 124 4.22 -4.83 12.11
N ILE A 125 3.00 -4.65 11.58
CA ILE A 125 2.54 -5.40 10.41
C ILE A 125 2.89 -4.58 9.17
N MET A 126 3.80 -5.11 8.36
CA MET A 126 4.40 -4.42 7.22
C MET A 126 4.01 -5.09 5.91
N VAL A 127 3.79 -4.28 4.88
CA VAL A 127 3.44 -4.71 3.52
C VAL A 127 4.41 -4.11 2.52
N TRP A 128 5.01 -4.95 1.69
CA TRP A 128 5.78 -4.54 0.51
C TRP A 128 4.89 -4.64 -0.70
N ALA A 129 4.76 -3.54 -1.43
CA ALA A 129 3.95 -3.49 -2.63
C ALA A 129 4.74 -2.89 -3.80
N ARG A 130 4.64 -3.53 -4.97
CA ARG A 130 5.05 -2.95 -6.24
C ARG A 130 3.86 -2.22 -6.84
N ILE A 131 4.06 -0.96 -7.16
CA ILE A 131 3.00 -0.09 -7.67
C ILE A 131 3.47 0.53 -8.99
N LYS A 132 2.63 0.44 -10.01
CA LYS A 132 2.80 1.16 -11.27
C LYS A 132 1.67 2.16 -11.40
N ALA A 133 2.00 3.45 -11.34
CA ALA A 133 1.02 4.54 -11.26
C ALA A 133 1.54 5.82 -11.94
N PRO A 134 0.64 6.75 -12.33
CA PRO A 134 1.03 8.05 -12.85
C PRO A 134 1.80 8.90 -11.82
N VAL A 135 2.73 9.72 -12.30
CA VAL A 135 3.54 10.61 -11.45
C VAL A 135 2.68 11.55 -10.59
N TYR A 136 1.52 12.04 -11.10
CA TYR A 136 0.64 12.88 -10.29
C TYR A 136 0.11 12.15 -9.06
N PHE A 137 -0.27 10.87 -9.17
CA PHE A 137 -0.67 10.04 -8.03
C PHE A 137 0.50 9.78 -7.09
N THR A 138 1.67 9.44 -7.64
CA THR A 138 2.89 9.19 -6.87
C THR A 138 3.24 10.38 -5.97
N ARG A 139 3.11 11.61 -6.47
CA ARG A 139 3.38 12.84 -5.69
C ARG A 139 2.41 13.02 -4.52
N GLU A 140 1.14 12.71 -4.70
CA GLU A 140 0.19 12.73 -3.58
C GLU A 140 0.51 11.64 -2.56
N LEU A 141 0.85 10.43 -3.03
CA LEU A 141 1.23 9.32 -2.17
C LEU A 141 2.48 9.64 -1.34
N GLU A 142 3.43 10.41 -1.85
CA GLU A 142 4.64 10.83 -1.15
C GLU A 142 4.40 11.75 0.05
N THR A 143 3.20 12.29 0.22
CA THR A 143 2.85 13.04 1.44
C THR A 143 2.72 12.15 2.67
N TYR A 144 2.51 10.84 2.50
CA TYR A 144 2.38 9.85 3.57
C TYR A 144 3.75 9.25 3.92
N ARG A 145 4.55 9.96 4.72
CA ARG A 145 5.93 9.54 5.06
C ARG A 145 6.02 8.67 6.31
N ALA A 146 5.19 8.94 7.32
CA ALA A 146 5.29 8.22 8.59
C ALA A 146 4.82 6.77 8.44
N GLY A 147 5.74 5.81 8.58
CA GLY A 147 5.47 4.37 8.45
C GLY A 147 5.30 3.88 7.01
N ARG A 148 5.81 4.68 6.06
CA ARG A 148 5.99 4.31 4.66
C ARG A 148 7.42 4.61 4.24
N GLU A 149 8.01 3.72 3.45
CA GLU A 149 9.33 3.90 2.87
C GLU A 149 9.31 3.52 1.40
N ARG A 150 9.87 4.36 0.54
CA ARG A 150 10.12 4.03 -0.87
C ARG A 150 11.49 3.38 -1.00
N LEU A 151 11.51 2.10 -1.41
CA LEU A 151 12.76 1.37 -1.57
C LEU A 151 13.46 1.73 -2.88
N SER A 152 12.68 1.81 -3.98
CA SER A 152 13.20 2.15 -5.30
C SER A 152 12.06 2.54 -6.24
N SER A 153 12.40 3.23 -7.32
CA SER A 153 11.48 3.55 -8.40
C SER A 153 12.18 3.53 -9.75
N SER A 154 11.39 3.30 -10.82
CA SER A 154 11.87 3.47 -12.19
C SER A 154 12.36 4.92 -12.40
N SER A 155 13.42 5.04 -13.16
CA SER A 155 14.04 6.35 -13.44
C SER A 155 13.78 6.76 -14.87
N THR A 156 13.17 7.93 -15.05
CA THR A 156 13.03 8.55 -16.38
C THR A 156 14.37 8.85 -17.04
N MET A 157 15.46 8.92 -16.26
CA MET A 157 16.83 9.05 -16.80
C MET A 157 17.25 7.85 -17.63
N HIS A 158 16.81 6.65 -17.23
CA HIS A 158 17.15 5.40 -17.89
C HIS A 158 16.07 4.91 -18.88
N GLN A 159 14.98 5.63 -19.01
CA GLN A 159 13.88 5.31 -19.90
C GLN A 159 13.66 6.46 -20.90
N GLU A 160 12.79 7.40 -20.60
CA GLU A 160 12.37 8.46 -21.53
C GLU A 160 13.49 9.44 -21.90
N CYS A 161 14.49 9.60 -21.02
CA CYS A 161 15.60 10.53 -21.21
C CYS A 161 16.95 9.84 -21.43
N GLN A 162 16.94 8.57 -21.84
CA GLN A 162 18.17 7.81 -22.04
C GLN A 162 19.06 8.46 -23.12
N GLY A 163 20.32 8.69 -22.81
CA GLY A 163 21.30 9.25 -23.72
C GLY A 163 21.30 10.79 -23.81
N LEU A 164 20.33 11.47 -23.18
CA LEU A 164 20.26 12.93 -23.13
C LEU A 164 21.19 13.49 -22.04
N SER A 165 21.68 14.71 -22.24
CA SER A 165 22.53 15.43 -21.27
C SER A 165 22.32 16.95 -21.36
N GLY A 166 22.83 17.69 -20.35
CA GLY A 166 22.81 19.16 -20.33
C GLY A 166 21.41 19.76 -20.52
N GLU A 167 21.30 20.76 -21.36
CA GLU A 167 20.05 21.51 -21.62
C GLU A 167 18.97 20.65 -22.28
N GLU A 168 19.36 19.71 -23.14
CA GLU A 168 18.42 18.80 -23.81
C GLU A 168 17.74 17.90 -22.79
N LEU A 169 18.49 17.34 -21.83
CA LEU A 169 17.95 16.56 -20.73
C LEU A 169 17.00 17.42 -19.87
N GLN A 170 17.39 18.65 -19.52
CA GLN A 170 16.55 19.53 -18.72
C GLN A 170 15.22 19.82 -19.41
N ARG A 171 15.24 20.09 -20.73
CA ARG A 171 14.02 20.31 -21.52
C ARG A 171 13.13 19.07 -21.54
N ALA A 172 13.70 17.92 -21.87
CA ALA A 172 12.97 16.66 -21.90
C ALA A 172 12.30 16.35 -20.53
N LYS A 173 13.00 16.59 -19.43
CA LYS A 173 12.46 16.44 -18.07
C LYS A 173 11.33 17.42 -17.77
N ALA A 174 11.44 18.67 -18.20
CA ALA A 174 10.42 19.69 -17.97
C ALA A 174 9.13 19.44 -18.77
N GLU A 175 9.25 18.78 -19.91
CA GLU A 175 8.14 18.45 -20.81
C GLU A 175 7.45 17.11 -20.50
N LEU A 176 8.02 16.29 -19.57
CA LEU A 176 7.42 15.01 -19.19
C LEU A 176 6.00 15.20 -18.65
N PRO A 177 5.01 14.54 -19.24
CA PRO A 177 3.63 14.60 -18.74
C PRO A 177 3.52 14.08 -17.32
N MET A 178 2.71 14.72 -16.50
CA MET A 178 2.39 14.23 -15.14
C MET A 178 1.68 12.85 -15.14
N GLY A 179 1.10 12.45 -16.27
CA GLY A 179 0.53 11.13 -16.48
C GLY A 179 1.55 10.06 -16.89
N THR A 180 2.86 10.39 -16.95
CA THR A 180 3.92 9.38 -17.17
C THR A 180 3.87 8.36 -16.04
N GLU A 181 3.85 7.06 -16.39
CA GLU A 181 3.81 5.99 -15.40
C GLU A 181 5.18 5.82 -14.73
N GLN A 182 5.15 5.64 -13.42
CA GLN A 182 6.30 5.29 -12.61
C GLN A 182 6.02 3.94 -11.93
N ASP A 183 7.01 3.05 -11.99
CA ASP A 183 7.00 1.74 -11.35
C ASP A 183 7.90 1.81 -10.11
N PHE A 184 7.40 1.44 -8.93
CA PHE A 184 8.12 1.58 -7.69
C PHE A 184 7.73 0.52 -6.65
N VAL A 185 8.60 0.32 -5.68
CA VAL A 185 8.34 -0.54 -4.53
C VAL A 185 8.33 0.30 -3.26
N ASP A 186 7.22 0.24 -2.56
CA ASP A 186 7.02 0.89 -1.28
C ASP A 186 6.75 -0.14 -0.18
N VAL A 187 7.12 0.22 1.05
CA VAL A 187 6.78 -0.52 2.26
C VAL A 187 5.81 0.31 3.08
N TYR A 188 4.76 -0.32 3.60
CA TYR A 188 3.74 0.32 4.42
C TYR A 188 3.53 -0.43 5.72
N SER A 189 3.36 0.27 6.84
CA SER A 189 2.73 -0.33 8.01
C SER A 189 1.19 -0.34 7.86
N TYR A 190 0.51 -1.27 8.51
CA TYR A 190 -0.96 -1.27 8.55
C TYR A 190 -1.52 0.03 9.16
N GLN A 191 -0.81 0.64 10.12
CA GLN A 191 -1.21 1.94 10.64
C GLN A 191 -1.19 3.03 9.57
N THR A 192 -0.18 3.03 8.71
CA THR A 192 -0.08 4.00 7.61
C THR A 192 -1.16 3.76 6.57
N LEU A 193 -1.42 2.49 6.20
CA LEU A 193 -2.51 2.15 5.30
C LEU A 193 -3.87 2.61 5.86
N ARG A 194 -4.11 2.40 7.16
CA ARG A 194 -5.32 2.89 7.84
C ARG A 194 -5.47 4.41 7.72
N ARG A 195 -4.40 5.18 7.91
CA ARG A 195 -4.43 6.64 7.75
C ARG A 195 -4.71 7.07 6.31
N ILE A 196 -4.11 6.37 5.35
CA ILE A 196 -4.37 6.63 3.92
C ILE A 196 -5.84 6.36 3.60
N VAL A 197 -6.37 5.18 3.98
CA VAL A 197 -7.78 4.82 3.77
C VAL A 197 -8.71 5.87 4.37
N ALA A 198 -8.49 6.25 5.63
CA ALA A 198 -9.32 7.25 6.33
C ALA A 198 -9.39 8.60 5.58
N GLN A 199 -8.34 8.98 4.85
CA GLN A 199 -8.25 10.26 4.16
C GLN A 199 -8.61 10.18 2.68
N ARG A 200 -8.55 9.00 2.06
CA ARG A 200 -8.60 8.83 0.60
C ARG A 200 -9.74 7.95 0.09
N HIS A 201 -10.51 7.30 0.96
CA HIS A 201 -11.61 6.42 0.55
C HIS A 201 -12.63 7.10 -0.38
N ASN A 202 -12.86 8.40 -0.19
CA ASN A 202 -13.78 9.21 -1.00
C ASN A 202 -13.01 10.31 -1.78
N HIS A 203 -11.86 9.98 -2.36
CA HIS A 203 -11.07 10.94 -3.12
C HIS A 203 -11.53 11.01 -4.58
N ARG A 204 -11.38 12.17 -5.24
CA ARG A 204 -11.83 12.40 -6.62
C ARG A 204 -11.01 11.64 -7.67
N LEU A 205 -9.75 11.29 -7.38
CA LEU A 205 -8.90 10.54 -8.29
C LEU A 205 -9.22 9.05 -8.19
N PRO A 206 -9.53 8.37 -9.32
CA PRO A 206 -9.85 6.94 -9.35
C PRO A 206 -8.75 6.06 -8.77
N GLU A 207 -7.49 6.45 -8.92
CA GLU A 207 -6.33 5.72 -8.43
C GLU A 207 -6.36 5.53 -6.91
N TRP A 208 -6.97 6.46 -6.16
CA TRP A 208 -7.15 6.28 -4.73
C TRP A 208 -8.20 5.21 -4.41
N HIS A 209 -9.24 5.07 -5.21
CA HIS A 209 -10.21 3.99 -5.07
C HIS A 209 -9.53 2.64 -5.33
N GLU A 210 -8.76 2.53 -6.43
CA GLU A 210 -7.99 1.32 -6.74
C GLU A 210 -6.98 0.98 -5.61
N PHE A 211 -6.35 1.99 -5.01
CA PHE A 211 -5.46 1.80 -3.86
C PHE A 211 -6.22 1.28 -2.63
N VAL A 212 -7.37 1.86 -2.31
CA VAL A 212 -8.22 1.43 -1.18
C VAL A 212 -8.75 0.01 -1.41
N ASP A 213 -9.15 -0.32 -2.63
CA ASP A 213 -9.59 -1.66 -3.00
C ASP A 213 -8.47 -2.68 -2.85
N TRP A 214 -7.25 -2.33 -3.27
CA TRP A 214 -6.07 -3.16 -3.00
C TRP A 214 -5.86 -3.38 -1.48
N VAL A 215 -5.97 -2.33 -0.67
CA VAL A 215 -5.82 -2.46 0.80
C VAL A 215 -6.86 -3.43 1.37
N ARG A 216 -8.07 -3.51 0.82
CA ARG A 216 -9.11 -4.48 1.24
C ARG A 216 -8.70 -5.94 1.00
N THR A 217 -7.82 -6.20 0.04
CA THR A 217 -7.34 -7.57 -0.25
C THR A 217 -6.33 -8.08 0.77
N LEU A 218 -5.78 -7.20 1.64
CA LEU A 218 -4.77 -7.60 2.60
C LEU A 218 -5.37 -8.42 3.76
N PRO A 219 -4.60 -9.37 4.33
CA PRO A 219 -5.04 -10.16 5.46
C PRO A 219 -5.51 -9.31 6.64
N LEU A 220 -6.66 -9.61 7.22
CA LEU A 220 -7.24 -8.89 8.35
C LEU A 220 -7.45 -7.37 8.10
N ALA A 221 -7.57 -6.96 6.84
CA ALA A 221 -7.75 -5.54 6.50
C ALA A 221 -9.02 -4.97 7.14
N GLU A 222 -10.15 -5.65 7.02
CA GLU A 222 -11.42 -5.20 7.62
C GLU A 222 -11.33 -5.12 9.15
N GLU A 223 -10.60 -6.04 9.77
CA GLU A 223 -10.43 -6.12 11.20
C GLU A 223 -9.43 -5.11 11.78
N LEU A 224 -8.39 -4.74 11.03
CA LEU A 224 -7.27 -3.96 11.55
C LEU A 224 -7.06 -2.61 10.84
N ILE A 225 -7.49 -2.49 9.59
CA ILE A 225 -7.34 -1.25 8.81
C ILE A 225 -8.66 -0.49 8.73
N PHE A 226 -9.74 -1.16 8.35
CA PHE A 226 -11.04 -0.51 8.12
C PHE A 226 -11.88 -0.36 9.39
N VAL A 227 -11.65 -1.18 10.40
CA VAL A 227 -12.44 -1.20 11.65
C VAL A 227 -12.57 0.19 12.30
N GLY A 228 -13.80 0.64 12.54
CA GLY A 228 -14.10 1.91 13.21
C GLY A 228 -13.71 3.17 12.43
N LEU A 229 -13.39 3.06 11.14
CA LEU A 229 -13.36 4.21 10.24
C LEU A 229 -14.81 4.56 9.84
N ASN A 230 -15.11 5.84 9.85
CA ASN A 230 -16.37 6.33 9.26
C ASN A 230 -16.10 6.53 7.76
N LEU A 231 -16.58 5.57 6.94
CA LEU A 231 -16.40 5.55 5.49
C LEU A 231 -17.75 5.77 4.76
N GLU A 232 -18.70 6.43 5.43
CA GLU A 232 -19.96 6.82 4.81
C GLU A 232 -19.69 7.86 3.72
N GLU A 233 -20.36 7.68 2.59
CA GLU A 233 -20.29 8.48 1.37
C GLU A 233 -20.68 9.95 1.57
#